data_2f72d22efa6b7121e9c82d4bb5c4dfeb
#
_entry.id   2f72d22efa6b7121e9c82d4bb5c4dfeb
#
_cell.length_a   1.000
_cell.length_b   1.000
_cell.length_c   1.000
_cell.angle_alpha   90.00
_cell.angle_beta   90.00
_cell.angle_gamma   90.00
#
_symmetry.space_group_name_H-M   'P 1'
#
loop_
_entity.id
_entity.type
_entity.pdbx_description
1 polymer ?
#
loop_
_entity_poly.entity_id
_entity_poly.type
_entity_poly.pdbx_seq_one_letter_code
_entity_poly.pdbx_strand_id
1 'polypeptide(L)'
;MNENSVVNIAGYKFEPLENPVDLVRMYQQKCDELKLKGTMLISKNGINFSLAGTQQATDTIIAFLEEDDRFLNIPLKVTYSETQPFRR
;
A
#
# COMPACT_ATOMS: atom_id res chain seq x y z
N MET A 1 -19.02 5.69 -12.00
CA MET A 1 -17.89 4.85 -11.56
C MET A 1 -18.35 3.41 -11.42
N ASN A 2 -17.56 2.49 -11.90
CA ASN A 2 -17.88 1.07 -11.83
C ASN A 2 -17.55 0.54 -10.42
N GLU A 3 -18.55 0.03 -9.70
CA GLU A 3 -18.38 -0.50 -8.36
C GLU A 3 -17.43 -1.69 -8.31
N ASN A 4 -17.30 -2.40 -9.42
CA ASN A 4 -16.47 -3.59 -9.50
C ASN A 4 -15.05 -3.31 -9.91
N SER A 5 -14.73 -2.05 -10.15
CA SER A 5 -13.36 -1.69 -10.52
C SER A 5 -12.42 -1.90 -9.35
N VAL A 6 -11.27 -2.48 -9.65
CA VAL A 6 -10.19 -2.65 -8.70
C VAL A 6 -9.19 -1.52 -8.90
N VAL A 7 -8.82 -0.88 -7.81
CA VAL A 7 -7.81 0.18 -7.83
C VAL A 7 -6.46 -0.43 -7.51
N ASN A 8 -5.48 -0.18 -8.36
CA ASN A 8 -4.11 -0.68 -8.19
C ASN A 8 -3.22 0.51 -7.85
N ILE A 9 -2.48 0.41 -6.76
CA ILE A 9 -1.52 1.45 -6.39
C ILE A 9 -0.14 0.84 -6.26
N ALA A 10 0.87 1.59 -6.68
CA ALA A 10 2.25 1.19 -6.53
C ALA A 10 3.06 2.42 -6.14
N GLY A 11 4.03 2.21 -5.28
CA GLY A 11 4.87 3.31 -4.84
C GLY A 11 6.15 2.80 -4.22
N TYR A 12 7.14 3.67 -4.16
CA TYR A 12 8.37 3.37 -3.45
C TYR A 12 8.98 4.67 -2.93
N LYS A 13 9.74 4.53 -1.87
CA LYS A 13 10.47 5.68 -1.32
C LYS A 13 11.72 5.16 -0.62
N PHE A 14 12.85 5.78 -0.91
CA PHE A 14 14.08 5.52 -0.17
C PHE A 14 14.06 6.37 1.09
N GLU A 15 14.14 5.72 2.22
CA GLU A 15 14.06 6.38 3.51
C GLU A 15 14.74 5.49 4.54
N PRO A 16 15.73 5.99 5.30
CA PRO A 16 16.34 5.17 6.34
C PRO A 16 15.31 4.80 7.40
N LEU A 17 15.17 3.51 7.67
CA LEU A 17 14.20 2.99 8.62
C LEU A 17 14.91 2.18 9.70
N GLU A 18 14.62 2.48 10.96
CA GLU A 18 15.25 1.81 12.09
C GLU A 18 14.51 0.54 12.51
N ASN A 19 13.22 0.46 12.21
CA ASN A 19 12.36 -0.60 12.70
C ASN A 19 11.53 -1.26 11.59
N PRO A 20 12.19 -1.79 10.52
CA PRO A 20 11.44 -2.32 9.38
C PRO A 20 10.54 -3.50 9.73
N VAL A 21 10.94 -4.35 10.67
CA VAL A 21 10.14 -5.52 11.04
C VAL A 21 8.82 -5.09 11.68
N ASP A 22 8.86 -4.12 12.56
CA ASP A 22 7.65 -3.61 13.21
C ASP A 22 6.74 -2.93 12.21
N LEU A 23 7.32 -2.19 11.28
CA LEU A 23 6.55 -1.52 10.23
C LEU A 23 5.85 -2.52 9.32
N VAL A 24 6.57 -3.57 8.89
CA VAL A 24 5.98 -4.63 8.08
C VAL A 24 4.76 -5.20 8.78
N ARG A 25 4.91 -5.54 10.05
CA ARG A 25 3.83 -6.15 10.82
C ARG A 25 2.62 -5.23 10.89
N MET A 26 2.85 -3.96 11.19
CA MET A 26 1.78 -2.98 11.33
C MET A 26 1.03 -2.76 10.02
N TYR A 27 1.78 -2.54 8.93
CA TYR A 27 1.15 -2.27 7.64
C TYR A 27 0.51 -3.51 7.03
N GLN A 28 1.10 -4.68 7.24
CA GLN A 28 0.52 -5.92 6.76
C GLN A 28 -0.82 -6.19 7.44
N GLN A 29 -0.88 -5.96 8.74
CA GLN A 29 -2.14 -6.10 9.48
C GLN A 29 -3.20 -5.14 8.93
N LYS A 30 -2.82 -3.91 8.62
CA LYS A 30 -3.75 -2.93 8.07
C LYS A 30 -4.23 -3.34 6.69
N CYS A 31 -3.33 -3.82 5.84
CA CYS A 31 -3.70 -4.32 4.52
C CYS A 31 -4.69 -5.49 4.62
N ASP A 32 -4.48 -6.39 5.57
CA ASP A 32 -5.38 -7.51 5.78
C ASP A 32 -6.77 -7.04 6.22
N GLU A 33 -6.83 -6.08 7.12
CA GLU A 33 -8.10 -5.49 7.57
C GLU A 33 -8.85 -4.85 6.42
N LEU A 34 -8.13 -4.22 5.50
CA LEU A 34 -8.71 -3.54 4.34
C LEU A 34 -8.93 -4.47 3.16
N LYS A 35 -8.55 -5.75 3.29
CA LYS A 35 -8.66 -6.75 2.24
C LYS A 35 -7.90 -6.37 0.97
N LEU A 36 -6.79 -5.65 1.15
CA LEU A 36 -5.90 -5.33 0.05
C LEU A 36 -5.07 -6.54 -0.31
N LYS A 37 -4.82 -6.71 -1.61
CA LYS A 37 -4.00 -7.80 -2.13
C LYS A 37 -2.72 -7.21 -2.72
N GLY A 38 -1.68 -8.03 -2.79
CA GLY A 38 -0.41 -7.61 -3.38
C GLY A 38 0.72 -7.75 -2.39
N THR A 39 1.75 -6.92 -2.55
CA THR A 39 2.95 -7.01 -1.72
C THR A 39 3.32 -5.65 -1.16
N MET A 40 3.95 -5.68 0.01
CA MET A 40 4.56 -4.51 0.61
C MET A 40 5.90 -4.95 1.19
N LEU A 41 6.98 -4.35 0.70
CA LEU A 41 8.33 -4.66 1.12
C LEU A 41 8.91 -3.47 1.87
N ILE A 42 9.36 -3.70 3.07
CA ILE A 42 9.96 -2.67 3.90
C ILE A 42 11.30 -3.17 4.39
N SER A 43 12.32 -2.36 4.19
CA SER A 43 13.68 -2.68 4.61
C SER A 43 14.29 -1.46 5.29
N LYS A 44 15.53 -1.60 5.71
CA LYS A 44 16.26 -0.47 6.31
C LYS A 44 16.41 0.70 5.34
N ASN A 45 16.25 0.45 4.05
CA ASN A 45 16.49 1.44 3.00
C ASN A 45 15.22 2.12 2.49
N GLY A 46 14.05 1.63 2.87
CA GLY A 46 12.82 2.25 2.44
C GLY A 46 11.67 1.29 2.27
N ILE A 47 10.67 1.75 1.51
CA ILE A 47 9.42 1.03 1.30
C ILE A 47 9.13 0.91 -0.19
N ASN A 48 8.54 -0.23 -0.57
CA ASN A 48 8.12 -0.51 -1.94
C ASN A 48 6.83 -1.32 -1.83
N PHE A 49 5.79 -0.91 -2.54
CA PHE A 49 4.53 -1.65 -2.47
C PHE A 49 3.80 -1.65 -3.80
N SER A 50 2.99 -2.69 -3.97
CA SER A 50 2.08 -2.83 -5.10
C SER A 50 0.83 -3.51 -4.54
N LEU A 51 -0.25 -2.76 -4.40
CA LEU A 51 -1.47 -3.20 -3.70
C LEU A 51 -2.68 -2.95 -4.58
N ALA A 52 -3.71 -3.77 -4.38
CA ALA A 52 -4.94 -3.65 -5.14
C ALA A 52 -6.13 -3.93 -4.23
N GLY A 53 -7.20 -3.18 -4.44
CA GLY A 53 -8.43 -3.32 -3.68
C GLY A 53 -9.45 -2.28 -4.08
N THR A 54 -10.39 -2.03 -3.17
CA THR A 54 -11.41 -1.00 -3.42
C THR A 54 -10.79 0.40 -3.34
N GLN A 55 -11.48 1.37 -3.90
CA GLN A 55 -11.05 2.77 -3.80
C GLN A 55 -10.92 3.18 -2.33
N GLN A 56 -11.90 2.79 -1.51
CA GLN A 56 -11.89 3.14 -0.10
C GLN A 56 -10.69 2.51 0.61
N ALA A 57 -10.40 1.26 0.31
CA ALA A 57 -9.28 0.56 0.95
C ALA A 57 -7.94 1.17 0.56
N THR A 58 -7.75 1.49 -0.71
CA THR A 58 -6.50 2.10 -1.17
C THR A 58 -6.33 3.51 -0.62
N ASP A 59 -7.40 4.29 -0.57
CA ASP A 59 -7.35 5.63 0.03
C ASP A 59 -6.98 5.54 1.51
N THR A 60 -7.54 4.55 2.20
CA THR A 60 -7.30 4.38 3.62
C THR A 60 -5.85 3.98 3.91
N ILE A 61 -5.28 3.05 3.14
CA ILE A 61 -3.89 2.65 3.37
C ILE A 61 -2.92 3.79 3.07
N ILE A 62 -3.22 4.58 2.04
CA ILE A 62 -2.39 5.75 1.73
C ILE A 62 -2.43 6.76 2.88
N ALA A 63 -3.62 7.06 3.40
CA ALA A 63 -3.76 7.96 4.53
C ALA A 63 -3.04 7.42 5.77
N PHE A 64 -3.11 6.11 5.98
CA PHE A 64 -2.43 5.47 7.10
C PHE A 64 -0.91 5.57 6.97
N LEU A 65 -0.38 5.40 5.75
CA LEU A 65 1.05 5.60 5.50
C LEU A 65 1.47 7.05 5.79
N GLU A 66 0.63 8.00 5.40
CA GLU A 66 0.94 9.42 5.57
C GLU A 66 0.88 9.91 7.01
N GLU A 67 0.39 9.09 7.93
CA GLU A 67 0.49 9.39 9.36
C GLU A 67 1.95 9.34 9.84
N ASP A 68 2.81 8.67 9.10
CA ASP A 68 4.23 8.62 9.39
C ASP A 68 4.94 9.63 8.48
N ASP A 69 5.60 10.61 9.06
CA ASP A 69 6.25 11.68 8.30
C ASP A 69 7.25 11.14 7.28
N ARG A 70 7.85 9.99 7.56
CA ARG A 70 8.82 9.38 6.64
C ARG A 70 8.17 8.94 5.35
N PHE A 71 6.85 8.72 5.35
CA PHE A 71 6.12 8.22 4.19
C PHE A 71 5.20 9.26 3.57
N LEU A 72 5.41 10.53 3.87
CA LEU A 72 4.71 11.60 3.19
C LEU A 72 5.20 11.73 1.75
N ASN A 73 4.26 12.05 0.86
CA ASN A 73 4.60 12.38 -0.54
C ASN A 73 5.29 11.25 -1.31
N ILE A 74 4.92 10.00 -1.02
CA ILE A 74 5.41 8.87 -1.83
C ILE A 74 4.80 9.02 -3.22
N PRO A 75 5.63 9.06 -4.28
CA PRO A 75 5.09 9.07 -5.63
C PRO A 75 4.29 7.80 -5.88
N LEU A 76 3.05 7.96 -6.33
CA LEU A 76 2.14 6.84 -6.53
C LEU A 76 1.81 6.67 -8.00
N LYS A 77 1.79 5.43 -8.45
CA LYS A 77 1.23 5.06 -9.74
C LYS A 77 -0.12 4.41 -9.45
N VAL A 78 -1.18 4.94 -10.07
CA VAL A 78 -2.53 4.44 -9.85
C VAL A 78 -3.10 3.96 -11.18
N THR A 79 -3.59 2.72 -11.21
CA THR A 79 -4.25 2.17 -12.37
C THR A 79 -5.53 1.46 -11.91
N TYR A 80 -6.36 1.08 -12.86
CA TYR A 80 -7.64 0.45 -12.58
C TYR A 80 -7.77 -0.82 -13.40
N SER A 81 -8.41 -1.83 -12.80
CA SER A 81 -8.70 -3.07 -13.51
C SER A 81 -10.09 -3.54 -13.12
N GLU A 82 -10.69 -4.39 -13.95
CA GLU A 82 -12.03 -4.92 -13.66
C GLU A 82 -11.98 -6.06 -12.64
N THR A 83 -10.86 -6.75 -12.59
CA THR A 83 -10.70 -7.89 -11.70
C THR A 83 -9.44 -7.71 -10.87
N GLN A 84 -9.39 -8.40 -9.73
CA GLN A 84 -8.24 -8.38 -8.84
C GLN A 84 -7.04 -9.03 -9.54
N PRO A 85 -5.93 -8.27 -9.77
CA PRO A 85 -4.76 -8.82 -10.47
C PRO A 85 -3.92 -9.74 -9.59
N PHE A 86 -4.08 -9.68 -8.28
CA PHE A 86 -3.36 -10.55 -7.35
C PHE A 86 -4.27 -11.66 -6.89
N ARG A 87 -3.73 -12.86 -6.75
CA ARG A 87 -4.54 -14.02 -6.40
C ARG A 87 -4.73 -14.23 -4.92
N ARG A 88 -4.17 -13.37 -4.12
CA ARG A 88 -4.34 -13.47 -2.68
C ARG A 88 -4.08 -12.17 -1.95
#